data_7dd82def21853920330753f5651ffeb3
#
_entry.id   7dd82def21853920330753f5651ffeb3
#
_cell.length_a   1.000
_cell.length_b   1.000
_cell.length_c   1.000
_cell.angle_alpha   90.00
_cell.angle_beta   90.00
_cell.angle_gamma   90.00
#
_symmetry.space_group_name_H-M   'P 1'
#
loop_
_entity.id
_entity.type
_entity.pdbx_description
1 polymer ?
#
loop_
_entity_poly.entity_id
_entity_poly.type
_entity_poly.pdbx_seq_one_letter_code
_entity_poly.pdbx_strand_id
1 'polypeptide(L)'
;MKKLMALALVVSFNLKSEIYEIRDYTIEEEDFEAYVYWAENHFMPYGNARIEIIDFWVNRGDEAIVEGTNPMVSPNGQPNVTWVAKYKNREERDAFFANLDVDPEWEKVWSKHPNPDAYIHSNARFFKSIK
;
A
#
# COMPACT_ATOMS: atom_id res chain seq x y z
N MET A 1 2.61 -11.58 -39.93
CA MET A 1 3.09 -12.60 -39.03
C MET A 1 4.18 -12.10 -38.09
N LYS A 2 5.19 -11.39 -38.57
CA LYS A 2 6.24 -10.81 -37.73
C LYS A 2 5.70 -9.81 -36.68
N LYS A 3 4.67 -9.03 -37.03
CA LYS A 3 4.04 -8.06 -36.12
C LYS A 3 3.31 -8.73 -34.94
N LEU A 4 2.72 -9.92 -35.14
CA LEU A 4 2.01 -10.67 -34.11
C LEU A 4 2.97 -11.25 -33.09
N MET A 5 4.16 -11.70 -33.51
CA MET A 5 5.18 -12.22 -32.62
C MET A 5 5.77 -11.12 -31.74
N ALA A 6 6.00 -9.93 -32.28
CA ALA A 6 6.48 -8.78 -31.52
C ALA A 6 5.46 -8.35 -30.43
N LEU A 7 4.15 -8.39 -30.76
CA LEU A 7 3.08 -8.06 -29.83
C LEU A 7 3.03 -9.06 -28.66
N ALA A 8 3.18 -10.35 -28.93
CA ALA A 8 3.21 -11.39 -27.91
C ALA A 8 4.40 -11.21 -26.95
N LEU A 9 5.56 -10.83 -27.46
CA LEU A 9 6.75 -10.54 -26.65
C LEU A 9 6.53 -9.33 -25.72
N VAL A 10 5.88 -8.27 -26.20
CA VAL A 10 5.57 -7.09 -25.39
C VAL A 10 4.63 -7.44 -24.25
N VAL A 11 3.58 -8.21 -24.48
CA VAL A 11 2.64 -8.67 -23.46
C VAL A 11 3.35 -9.50 -22.39
N SER A 12 4.21 -10.45 -22.82
CA SER A 12 5.00 -11.29 -21.89
C SER A 12 5.96 -10.46 -21.05
N PHE A 13 6.59 -9.44 -21.64
CA PHE A 13 7.49 -8.54 -20.95
C PHE A 13 6.76 -7.71 -19.89
N ASN A 14 5.56 -7.19 -20.20
CA ASN A 14 4.74 -6.40 -19.28
C ASN A 14 4.32 -7.20 -18.05
N LEU A 15 3.99 -8.49 -18.20
CA LEU A 15 3.64 -9.36 -17.08
C LEU A 15 4.80 -9.53 -16.08
N LYS A 16 6.06 -9.47 -16.57
CA LYS A 16 7.25 -9.60 -15.71
C LYS A 16 7.57 -8.33 -14.93
N SER A 17 7.01 -7.19 -15.32
CA SER A 17 7.28 -5.91 -14.66
C SER A 17 6.33 -5.59 -13.51
N GLU A 18 5.28 -6.38 -13.32
CA GLU A 18 4.31 -6.18 -12.24
C GLU A 18 4.98 -6.26 -10.88
N ILE A 19 4.59 -5.36 -9.99
CA ILE A 19 5.08 -5.33 -8.62
C ILE A 19 3.91 -5.21 -7.64
N TYR A 20 4.13 -5.73 -6.44
CA TYR A 20 3.24 -5.59 -5.30
C TYR A 20 3.93 -4.72 -4.27
N GLU A 21 3.23 -3.74 -3.75
CA GLU A 21 3.70 -2.93 -2.63
C GLU A 21 2.91 -3.30 -1.40
N ILE A 22 3.62 -3.73 -0.35
CA ILE A 22 3.02 -3.98 0.97
C ILE A 22 3.40 -2.82 1.86
N ARG A 23 2.41 -2.07 2.33
CA ARG A 23 2.63 -0.94 3.23
C ARG A 23 2.14 -1.30 4.61
N ASP A 24 3.02 -1.11 5.59
CA ASP A 24 2.71 -1.32 6.99
C ASP A 24 2.76 0.01 7.73
N TYR A 25 1.76 0.26 8.57
CA TYR A 25 1.76 1.41 9.44
C TYR A 25 1.57 0.98 10.89
N THR A 26 2.30 1.63 11.78
CA THR A 26 2.01 1.59 13.20
C THR A 26 1.36 2.91 13.56
N ILE A 27 0.04 2.87 13.78
CA ILE A 27 -0.76 4.04 14.09
C ILE A 27 -0.92 4.14 15.59
N GLU A 28 -0.81 5.35 16.15
CA GLU A 28 -1.08 5.62 17.56
C GLU A 28 -2.42 5.03 17.98
N GLU A 29 -2.43 4.32 19.11
CA GLU A 29 -3.62 3.60 19.57
C GLU A 29 -4.81 4.52 19.77
N GLU A 30 -4.58 5.71 20.29
CA GLU A 30 -5.65 6.70 20.51
C GLU A 30 -6.30 7.22 19.23
N ASP A 31 -5.57 7.15 18.10
CA ASP A 31 -6.06 7.62 16.79
C ASP A 31 -6.53 6.46 15.90
N PHE A 32 -6.37 5.22 16.35
CA PHE A 32 -6.50 4.05 15.48
C PHE A 32 -7.90 3.92 14.86
N GLU A 33 -8.95 3.97 15.67
CA GLU A 33 -10.31 3.80 15.13
C GLU A 33 -10.74 4.95 14.23
N ALA A 34 -10.33 6.17 14.55
CA ALA A 34 -10.58 7.32 13.68
C ALA A 34 -9.83 7.17 12.34
N TYR A 35 -8.59 6.67 12.38
CA TYR A 35 -7.83 6.36 11.17
C TYR A 35 -8.52 5.29 10.32
N VAL A 36 -8.97 4.20 10.93
CA VAL A 36 -9.65 3.11 10.22
C VAL A 36 -10.92 3.64 9.52
N TYR A 37 -11.70 4.46 10.21
CA TYR A 37 -12.87 5.10 9.62
C TYR A 37 -12.50 5.95 8.40
N TRP A 38 -11.46 6.76 8.53
CA TRP A 38 -10.97 7.58 7.41
C TRP A 38 -10.51 6.73 6.24
N ALA A 39 -9.71 5.69 6.51
CA ALA A 39 -9.21 4.81 5.46
C ALA A 39 -10.36 4.13 4.70
N GLU A 40 -11.33 3.60 5.42
CA GLU A 40 -12.47 2.91 4.82
C GLU A 40 -13.36 3.84 4.00
N ASN A 41 -13.64 5.04 4.51
CA ASN A 41 -14.65 5.93 3.93
C ASN A 41 -14.07 6.98 2.96
N HIS A 42 -12.78 7.28 3.04
CA HIS A 42 -12.15 8.32 2.23
C HIS A 42 -10.97 7.82 1.40
N PHE A 43 -10.02 7.11 2.02
CA PHE A 43 -8.88 6.59 1.26
C PHE A 43 -9.27 5.51 0.28
N MET A 44 -10.00 4.49 0.73
CA MET A 44 -10.33 3.33 -0.11
C MET A 44 -11.14 3.69 -1.35
N PRO A 45 -12.18 4.54 -1.27
CA PRO A 45 -12.87 4.97 -2.49
C PRO A 45 -11.96 5.71 -3.46
N TYR A 46 -11.07 6.56 -2.95
CA TYR A 46 -10.10 7.29 -3.77
C TYR A 46 -9.10 6.33 -4.44
N GLY A 47 -8.52 5.45 -3.63
CA GLY A 47 -7.49 4.52 -4.10
C GLY A 47 -8.02 3.49 -5.09
N ASN A 48 -9.17 2.90 -4.80
CA ASN A 48 -9.78 1.89 -5.67
C ASN A 48 -10.15 2.43 -7.05
N ALA A 49 -10.40 3.73 -7.17
CA ALA A 49 -10.69 4.35 -8.46
C ALA A 49 -9.43 4.58 -9.32
N ARG A 50 -8.23 4.46 -8.75
CA ARG A 50 -6.98 4.85 -9.40
C ARG A 50 -5.94 3.75 -9.50
N ILE A 51 -5.88 2.85 -8.52
CA ILE A 51 -4.90 1.75 -8.47
C ILE A 51 -5.61 0.46 -8.08
N GLU A 52 -4.93 -0.66 -8.27
CA GLU A 52 -5.44 -1.97 -7.86
C GLU A 52 -5.01 -2.23 -6.40
N ILE A 53 -5.90 -1.95 -5.45
CA ILE A 53 -5.70 -2.31 -4.06
C ILE A 53 -6.18 -3.75 -3.89
N ILE A 54 -5.27 -4.64 -3.52
CA ILE A 54 -5.59 -6.06 -3.33
C ILE A 54 -6.42 -6.25 -2.07
N ASP A 55 -5.96 -5.66 -0.96
CA ASP A 55 -6.69 -5.67 0.29
C ASP A 55 -6.11 -4.64 1.26
N PHE A 56 -6.85 -4.39 2.33
CA PHE A 56 -6.48 -3.45 3.37
C PHE A 56 -6.88 -4.07 4.71
N TRP A 57 -5.91 -4.36 5.58
CA TRP A 57 -6.10 -5.09 6.81
C TRP A 57 -5.77 -4.24 8.04
N VAL A 58 -6.46 -4.52 9.12
CA VAL A 58 -6.20 -3.88 10.41
C VAL A 58 -6.05 -4.94 11.50
N ASN A 59 -5.18 -4.66 12.46
CA ASN A 59 -4.98 -5.50 13.65
C ASN A 59 -5.61 -4.80 14.85
N ARG A 60 -6.51 -5.47 15.55
CA ARG A 60 -7.23 -4.92 16.70
C ARG A 60 -6.79 -5.56 18.02
N GLY A 61 -5.54 -6.02 18.10
CA GLY A 61 -4.97 -6.51 19.33
C GLY A 61 -4.43 -7.92 19.30
N ASP A 62 -4.53 -8.62 18.16
CA ASP A 62 -3.92 -9.93 18.02
C ASP A 62 -2.39 -9.80 18.00
N GLU A 63 -1.72 -10.51 18.88
CA GLU A 63 -0.28 -10.44 18.99
C GLU A 63 0.43 -11.16 17.84
N ALA A 64 1.52 -10.57 17.36
CA ALA A 64 2.36 -11.22 16.37
C ALA A 64 3.18 -12.33 17.03
N ILE A 65 3.43 -13.39 16.25
CA ILE A 65 4.37 -14.44 16.63
C ILE A 65 5.69 -14.13 15.91
N VAL A 66 6.73 -13.85 16.67
CA VAL A 66 8.05 -13.50 16.13
C VAL A 66 9.03 -14.63 16.46
N GLU A 67 9.52 -15.28 15.41
CA GLU A 67 10.38 -16.46 15.54
C GLU A 67 11.54 -16.38 14.56
N GLY A 68 12.51 -17.29 14.69
CA GLY A 68 13.65 -17.40 13.78
C GLY A 68 14.95 -17.48 14.57
N THR A 69 16.08 -17.59 13.85
CA THR A 69 17.40 -17.66 14.47
C THR A 69 17.86 -16.33 15.09
N ASN A 70 17.31 -15.23 14.58
CA ASN A 70 17.62 -13.91 15.11
C ASN A 70 16.36 -13.01 15.05
N PRO A 71 15.35 -13.32 15.90
CA PRO A 71 14.09 -12.59 15.84
C PRO A 71 14.27 -11.15 16.31
N MET A 72 13.64 -10.23 15.60
CA MET A 72 13.66 -8.81 15.92
C MET A 72 12.24 -8.29 16.11
N VAL A 73 12.04 -7.56 17.20
CA VAL A 73 10.78 -6.89 17.51
C VAL A 73 11.01 -5.39 17.42
N SER A 74 10.18 -4.70 16.65
CA SER A 74 10.30 -3.26 16.50
C SER A 74 10.07 -2.54 17.85
N PRO A 75 10.92 -1.58 18.22
CA PRO A 75 10.68 -0.77 19.41
C PRO A 75 9.43 0.13 19.27
N ASN A 76 8.95 0.33 18.05
CA ASN A 76 7.73 1.10 17.77
C ASN A 76 6.46 0.24 17.86
N GLY A 77 6.58 -1.04 18.22
CA GLY A 77 5.48 -2.00 18.20
C GLY A 77 5.26 -2.61 16.81
N GLN A 78 4.38 -3.59 16.75
CA GLN A 78 4.02 -4.21 15.48
C GLN A 78 3.06 -3.31 14.68
N PRO A 79 3.12 -3.36 13.35
CA PRO A 79 2.14 -2.65 12.54
C PRO A 79 0.71 -3.08 12.88
N ASN A 80 -0.19 -2.12 12.96
CA ASN A 80 -1.61 -2.39 13.17
C ASN A 80 -2.46 -2.12 11.92
N VAL A 81 -1.81 -1.67 10.84
CA VAL A 81 -2.44 -1.45 9.53
C VAL A 81 -1.50 -2.01 8.46
N THR A 82 -2.03 -2.77 7.54
CA THR A 82 -1.29 -3.26 6.37
C THR A 82 -2.19 -3.26 5.15
N TRP A 83 -1.69 -2.74 4.03
CA TRP A 83 -2.43 -2.83 2.78
C TRP A 83 -1.49 -3.15 1.62
N VAL A 84 -2.04 -3.78 0.59
CA VAL A 84 -1.29 -4.27 -0.56
C VAL A 84 -1.90 -3.71 -1.83
N ALA A 85 -1.05 -3.14 -2.67
CA ALA A 85 -1.43 -2.69 -4.01
C ALA A 85 -0.57 -3.37 -5.06
N LYS A 86 -1.16 -3.59 -6.23
CA LYS A 86 -0.48 -4.13 -7.40
C LYS A 86 -0.37 -3.04 -8.44
N TYR A 87 0.81 -2.91 -9.04
CA TYR A 87 1.08 -1.96 -10.12
C TYR A 87 1.68 -2.70 -11.32
N LYS A 88 1.45 -2.18 -12.51
CA LYS A 88 2.05 -2.75 -13.73
C LYS A 88 3.57 -2.72 -13.69
N ASN A 89 4.13 -1.66 -13.08
CA ASN A 89 5.56 -1.47 -12.93
C ASN A 89 5.83 -0.41 -11.87
N ARG A 90 7.12 -0.22 -11.53
CA ARG A 90 7.53 0.77 -10.54
C ARG A 90 7.21 2.21 -10.96
N GLU A 91 7.28 2.49 -12.26
CA GLU A 91 7.00 3.82 -12.78
C GLU A 91 5.55 4.24 -12.54
N GLU A 92 4.59 3.34 -12.75
CA GLU A 92 3.19 3.61 -12.46
C GLU A 92 2.94 3.83 -10.98
N ARG A 93 3.60 3.03 -10.13
CA ARG A 93 3.54 3.22 -8.68
C ARG A 93 4.02 4.62 -8.29
N ASP A 94 5.20 5.01 -8.78
CA ASP A 94 5.80 6.30 -8.44
C ASP A 94 4.96 7.46 -8.97
N ALA A 95 4.37 7.30 -10.15
CA ALA A 95 3.46 8.29 -10.73
C ALA A 95 2.20 8.49 -9.89
N PHE A 96 1.63 7.41 -9.34
CA PHE A 96 0.48 7.51 -8.46
C PHE A 96 0.80 8.37 -7.23
N PHE A 97 1.91 8.09 -6.55
CA PHE A 97 2.29 8.84 -5.35
C PHE A 97 2.68 10.29 -5.67
N ALA A 98 3.38 10.52 -6.78
CA ALA A 98 3.72 11.88 -7.20
C ALA A 98 2.47 12.71 -7.51
N ASN A 99 1.43 12.09 -8.09
CA ASN A 99 0.19 12.78 -8.41
C ASN A 99 -0.59 13.22 -7.17
N LEU A 100 -0.40 12.58 -6.02
CA LEU A 100 -1.08 12.97 -4.77
C LEU A 100 -0.75 14.43 -4.40
N ASP A 101 0.46 14.89 -4.68
CA ASP A 101 0.89 16.23 -4.31
C ASP A 101 0.16 17.33 -5.08
N VAL A 102 -0.46 17.00 -6.22
CA VAL A 102 -1.08 17.97 -7.13
C VAL A 102 -2.57 17.67 -7.39
N ASP A 103 -3.10 16.58 -6.87
CA ASP A 103 -4.48 16.18 -7.11
C ASP A 103 -5.44 16.84 -6.10
N PRO A 104 -6.35 17.74 -6.54
CA PRO A 104 -7.30 18.37 -5.64
C PRO A 104 -8.27 17.38 -4.98
N GLU A 105 -8.54 16.25 -5.61
CA GLU A 105 -9.37 15.21 -4.99
C GLU A 105 -8.65 14.53 -3.82
N TRP A 106 -7.33 14.32 -3.94
CA TRP A 106 -6.55 13.84 -2.82
C TRP A 106 -6.49 14.85 -1.67
N GLU A 107 -6.38 16.12 -1.99
CA GLU A 107 -6.40 17.19 -0.97
C GLU A 107 -7.67 17.11 -0.13
N LYS A 108 -8.82 16.87 -0.76
CA LYS A 108 -10.09 16.70 -0.05
C LYS A 108 -10.08 15.46 0.85
N VAL A 109 -9.56 14.34 0.34
CA VAL A 109 -9.43 13.10 1.12
C VAL A 109 -8.53 13.31 2.33
N TRP A 110 -7.36 13.90 2.09
CA TRP A 110 -6.38 14.14 3.14
C TRP A 110 -6.87 15.15 4.20
N SER A 111 -7.65 16.14 3.81
CA SER A 111 -8.22 17.12 4.73
C SER A 111 -9.12 16.49 5.80
N LYS A 112 -9.63 15.30 5.54
CA LYS A 112 -10.49 14.54 6.46
C LYS A 112 -9.71 13.56 7.33
N HIS A 113 -8.38 13.48 7.14
CA HIS A 113 -7.53 12.61 7.96
C HIS A 113 -7.56 13.09 9.41
N PRO A 114 -7.78 12.17 10.37
CA PRO A 114 -7.96 12.58 11.78
C PRO A 114 -6.72 13.14 12.44
N ASN A 115 -5.53 12.61 12.11
CA ASN A 115 -4.26 13.06 12.67
C ASN A 115 -3.08 12.63 11.79
N PRO A 116 -2.53 13.53 10.95
CA PRO A 116 -1.36 13.21 10.13
C PRO A 116 -0.12 12.81 10.93
N ASP A 117 -0.04 13.14 12.21
CA ASP A 117 1.09 12.81 13.08
C ASP A 117 0.90 11.46 13.80
N ALA A 118 -0.17 10.73 13.52
CA ALA A 118 -0.46 9.46 14.18
C ALA A 118 0.41 8.29 13.72
N TYR A 119 1.19 8.45 12.67
CA TYR A 119 2.05 7.39 12.15
C TYR A 119 3.34 7.31 12.95
N ILE A 120 3.40 6.40 13.92
CA ILE A 120 4.63 6.14 14.69
C ILE A 120 5.71 5.60 13.77
N HIS A 121 5.32 4.71 12.84
CA HIS A 121 6.21 4.09 11.89
C HIS A 121 5.45 3.75 10.61
N SER A 122 6.11 3.88 9.48
CA SER A 122 5.58 3.39 8.22
C SER A 122 6.70 2.70 7.43
N ASN A 123 6.33 1.66 6.70
CA ASN A 123 7.26 0.86 5.93
C ASN A 123 6.59 0.45 4.61
N ALA A 124 7.34 0.50 3.52
CA ALA A 124 6.85 0.06 2.22
C ALA A 124 7.86 -0.94 1.65
N ARG A 125 7.38 -2.13 1.33
CA ARG A 125 8.18 -3.22 0.78
C ARG A 125 7.65 -3.60 -0.59
N PHE A 126 8.54 -3.96 -1.48
CA PHE A 126 8.20 -4.27 -2.87
C PHE A 126 8.53 -5.73 -3.18
N PHE A 127 7.58 -6.41 -3.79
CA PHE A 127 7.68 -7.83 -4.09
C PHE A 127 7.27 -8.12 -5.53
N LYS A 128 7.80 -9.23 -6.06
CA LYS A 128 7.37 -9.79 -7.33
C LYS A 128 6.81 -11.18 -7.09
N SER A 129 5.78 -11.54 -7.83
CA SER A 129 5.25 -12.90 -7.77
C SER A 129 6.26 -13.90 -8.33
N ILE A 130 6.35 -15.07 -7.70
CA ILE A 130 7.15 -16.19 -8.20
C ILE A 130 6.35 -17.11 -9.14
N LYS A 131 5.07 -16.82 -9.34
CA LYS A 131 4.20 -17.60 -10.21
C LYS A 131 4.56 -17.46 -11.68
#